data_104899ba11c798a1ceed20769ba94ced
#
_entry.id   104899ba11c798a1ceed20769ba94ced
#
_cell.length_a   1.000
_cell.length_b   1.000
_cell.length_c   1.000
_cell.angle_alpha   90.00
_cell.angle_beta   90.00
_cell.angle_gamma   90.00
#
_symmetry.space_group_name_H-M   'P 1'
#
loop_
_entity.id
_entity.type
_entity.pdbx_description
1 polymer ?
#
loop_
_entity_poly.entity_id
_entity_poly.type
_entity_poly.pdbx_seq_one_letter_code
_entity_poly.pdbx_strand_id
1 'polypeptide(L)'
;LFRSSLYIAFTGSRFALHSSDTVAIEMGYSKKPIDDMLMFHLTFGKSVQDVSLNAIANLGYAEMSFPNPVYVGDTVSMTSTVIGLKENSNGKSGVVYVHSIGVNQNCEEVLNFKRWVMVHKKDQTTLSGINEVPTFAKTTPIADVINIPTIKTVDTDASGGKYFFEDYVAGERLNHPEGITIDNSDHTLATKLYQNNAKVHFNDHMMKSTPMGQRLMYGGIIISTARAISFNGLQNAQWVYAINSGAHANPTCAGDTVYAYTEVVET
;
A
#
# COMPACT_ATOMS: atom_id res chain seq x y z
N LEU A 1 -18.97 2.70 -2.46
CA LEU A 1 -19.10 4.11 -2.08
C LEU A 1 -18.68 4.35 -0.64
N PHE A 2 -19.30 3.67 0.34
CA PHE A 2 -19.06 3.92 1.76
C PHE A 2 -17.59 3.74 2.17
N ARG A 3 -16.93 2.66 1.74
CA ARG A 3 -15.51 2.41 2.04
C ARG A 3 -14.58 3.47 1.48
N SER A 4 -14.83 3.94 0.26
CA SER A 4 -14.02 4.99 -0.37
C SER A 4 -14.11 6.31 0.40
N SER A 5 -15.33 6.75 0.75
CA SER A 5 -15.53 7.96 1.55
C SER A 5 -14.91 7.84 2.96
N LEU A 6 -15.06 6.66 3.58
CA LEU A 6 -14.49 6.41 4.90
C LEU A 6 -12.96 6.40 4.87
N TYR A 7 -12.35 5.86 3.81
CA TYR A 7 -10.89 5.89 3.62
C TYR A 7 -10.37 7.32 3.51
N ILE A 8 -11.02 8.15 2.67
CA ILE A 8 -10.64 9.55 2.49
C ILE A 8 -10.74 10.31 3.84
N ALA A 9 -11.85 10.13 4.55
CA ALA A 9 -12.06 10.76 5.86
C ALA A 9 -11.03 10.30 6.90
N PHE A 10 -10.71 9.01 6.90
CA PHE A 10 -9.77 8.38 7.83
C PHE A 10 -8.32 8.81 7.59
N THR A 11 -7.88 8.84 6.32
CA THR A 11 -6.49 9.19 5.96
C THR A 11 -6.25 10.68 5.84
N GLY A 12 -7.31 11.46 5.68
CA GLY A 12 -7.21 12.89 5.34
C GLY A 12 -6.71 13.13 3.90
N SER A 13 -6.85 12.13 3.01
CA SER A 13 -6.47 12.27 1.59
C SER A 13 -7.23 13.41 0.92
N ARG A 14 -6.51 14.29 0.22
CA ARG A 14 -7.05 15.49 -0.43
C ARG A 14 -6.94 15.44 -1.96
N PHE A 15 -6.53 14.33 -2.53
CA PHE A 15 -6.41 14.17 -3.99
C PHE A 15 -7.79 14.22 -4.64
N ALA A 16 -8.02 15.24 -5.47
CA ALA A 16 -9.33 15.55 -6.03
C ALA A 16 -9.87 14.47 -6.96
N LEU A 17 -9.00 13.75 -7.66
CA LEU A 17 -9.33 12.62 -8.52
C LEU A 17 -10.21 11.58 -7.81
N HIS A 18 -9.95 11.31 -6.53
CA HIS A 18 -10.65 10.27 -5.77
C HIS A 18 -11.88 10.77 -5.01
N SER A 19 -12.11 12.09 -4.99
CA SER A 19 -13.19 12.71 -4.23
C SER A 19 -14.26 13.39 -5.07
N SER A 20 -13.95 13.81 -6.32
CA SER A 20 -14.85 14.55 -7.21
C SER A 20 -15.04 13.84 -8.55
N ASP A 21 -16.31 13.52 -8.89
CA ASP A 21 -16.62 12.99 -10.23
C ASP A 21 -16.36 14.03 -11.31
N THR A 22 -16.62 15.33 -11.06
CA THR A 22 -16.36 16.41 -12.02
C THR A 22 -14.89 16.46 -12.38
N VAL A 23 -14.01 16.54 -11.40
CA VAL A 23 -12.55 16.58 -11.61
C VAL A 23 -12.08 15.31 -12.33
N ALA A 24 -12.56 14.14 -11.93
CA ALA A 24 -12.17 12.89 -12.57
C ALA A 24 -12.57 12.83 -14.06
N ILE A 25 -13.78 13.31 -14.40
CA ILE A 25 -14.26 13.37 -15.79
C ILE A 25 -13.42 14.35 -16.62
N GLU A 26 -13.09 15.51 -16.09
CA GLU A 26 -12.22 16.49 -16.74
C GLU A 26 -10.82 15.93 -16.99
N MET A 27 -10.31 15.09 -16.07
CA MET A 27 -9.06 14.36 -16.21
C MET A 27 -9.13 13.17 -17.18
N GLY A 28 -10.31 12.85 -17.74
CA GLY A 28 -10.50 11.80 -18.73
C GLY A 28 -11.01 10.46 -18.18
N TYR A 29 -11.32 10.36 -16.90
CA TYR A 29 -11.95 9.17 -16.30
C TYR A 29 -13.46 9.17 -16.53
N SER A 30 -14.10 8.01 -16.49
CA SER A 30 -15.55 7.91 -16.61
C SER A 30 -16.31 8.44 -15.38
N LYS A 31 -15.68 8.36 -14.22
CA LYS A 31 -16.09 8.87 -12.91
C LYS A 31 -14.89 8.78 -11.98
N LYS A 32 -15.00 9.29 -10.75
CA LYS A 32 -13.90 9.15 -9.79
C LYS A 32 -13.58 7.68 -9.49
N PRO A 33 -12.34 7.25 -9.69
CA PRO A 33 -11.87 5.95 -9.20
C PRO A 33 -11.77 5.96 -7.67
N ILE A 34 -11.75 4.78 -7.04
CA ILE A 34 -11.34 4.68 -5.64
C ILE A 34 -9.86 5.02 -5.54
N ASP A 35 -9.43 5.47 -4.35
CA ASP A 35 -8.01 5.76 -4.09
C ASP A 35 -7.16 4.51 -4.34
N ASP A 36 -6.03 4.67 -5.03
CA ASP A 36 -5.11 3.60 -5.40
C ASP A 36 -4.58 2.84 -4.17
N MET A 37 -4.26 3.55 -3.09
CA MET A 37 -3.85 2.92 -1.85
C MET A 37 -4.99 2.14 -1.18
N LEU A 38 -6.23 2.64 -1.24
CA LEU A 38 -7.38 1.87 -0.76
C LEU A 38 -7.56 0.57 -1.55
N MET A 39 -7.41 0.62 -2.86
CA MET A 39 -7.48 -0.55 -3.72
C MET A 39 -6.38 -1.56 -3.33
N PHE A 40 -5.13 -1.09 -3.15
CA PHE A 40 -4.04 -1.92 -2.63
C PHE A 40 -4.40 -2.60 -1.31
N HIS A 41 -4.92 -1.86 -0.33
CA HIS A 41 -5.24 -2.43 0.99
C HIS A 41 -6.38 -3.45 0.95
N LEU A 42 -7.40 -3.22 0.12
CA LEU A 42 -8.52 -4.16 -0.02
C LEU A 42 -8.08 -5.48 -0.66
N THR A 43 -7.26 -5.41 -1.70
CA THR A 43 -6.71 -6.61 -2.36
C THR A 43 -5.69 -7.31 -1.47
N PHE A 44 -4.79 -6.55 -0.85
CA PHE A 44 -3.82 -7.08 0.11
C PHE A 44 -4.51 -7.80 1.28
N GLY A 45 -5.56 -7.19 1.85
CA GLY A 45 -6.31 -7.79 2.96
C GLY A 45 -6.89 -9.17 2.62
N LYS A 46 -7.33 -9.39 1.39
CA LYS A 46 -7.80 -10.69 0.91
C LYS A 46 -6.69 -11.75 0.88
N SER A 47 -5.46 -11.37 0.56
CA SER A 47 -4.32 -12.28 0.52
C SER A 47 -3.78 -12.67 1.92
N VAL A 48 -4.23 -12.00 2.98
CA VAL A 48 -3.73 -12.25 4.35
C VAL A 48 -4.08 -13.64 4.83
N GLN A 49 -5.28 -14.14 4.54
CA GLN A 49 -5.70 -15.48 4.98
C GLN A 49 -4.80 -16.58 4.46
N ASP A 50 -4.41 -16.49 3.20
CA ASP A 50 -3.65 -17.53 2.52
C ASP A 50 -2.14 -17.39 2.75
N VAL A 51 -1.64 -16.17 2.85
CA VAL A 51 -0.20 -15.88 2.83
C VAL A 51 0.35 -15.50 4.20
N SER A 52 -0.37 -14.69 4.98
CA SER A 52 0.21 -14.02 6.14
C SER A 52 -0.64 -14.02 7.42
N LEU A 53 -1.67 -14.86 7.50
CA LEU A 53 -2.54 -14.94 8.69
C LEU A 53 -1.75 -15.22 9.99
N ASN A 54 -0.73 -16.07 9.90
CA ASN A 54 0.16 -16.44 11.01
C ASN A 54 1.59 -15.93 10.81
N ALA A 55 1.77 -14.88 10.00
CA ALA A 55 3.06 -14.30 9.78
C ALA A 55 3.59 -13.60 11.04
N ILE A 56 4.91 -13.61 11.17
CA ILE A 56 5.62 -12.81 12.18
C ILE A 56 5.60 -11.35 11.75
N ALA A 57 5.94 -11.09 10.46
CA ALA A 57 5.94 -9.76 9.88
C ALA A 57 5.84 -9.82 8.35
N ASN A 58 5.22 -8.82 7.73
CA ASN A 58 5.42 -8.49 6.33
C ASN A 58 6.65 -7.58 6.25
N LEU A 59 7.65 -7.95 5.45
CA LEU A 59 8.95 -7.30 5.45
C LEU A 59 9.07 -6.23 4.36
N GLY A 60 8.40 -6.42 3.21
CA GLY A 60 8.51 -5.46 2.12
C GLY A 60 7.75 -5.86 0.87
N TYR A 61 7.85 -4.96 -0.11
CA TYR A 61 7.20 -5.04 -1.42
C TYR A 61 8.19 -4.71 -2.52
N ALA A 62 7.96 -5.24 -3.71
CA ALA A 62 8.66 -4.90 -4.95
C ALA A 62 7.73 -4.99 -6.15
N GLU A 63 8.10 -4.27 -7.20
CA GLU A 63 7.44 -4.32 -8.51
C GLU A 63 5.92 -4.21 -8.42
N MET A 64 5.43 -3.22 -7.65
CA MET A 64 4.00 -2.97 -7.52
C MET A 64 3.52 -2.02 -8.61
N SER A 65 2.44 -2.37 -9.30
CA SER A 65 1.80 -1.54 -10.32
C SER A 65 0.27 -1.51 -10.18
N PHE A 66 -0.33 -0.41 -10.66
CA PHE A 66 -1.76 -0.14 -10.64
C PHE A 66 -2.27 0.06 -12.07
N PRO A 67 -2.42 -1.03 -12.87
CA PRO A 67 -2.63 -0.92 -14.31
C PRO A 67 -4.00 -0.41 -14.74
N ASN A 68 -5.03 -0.62 -13.92
CA ASN A 68 -6.39 -0.18 -14.22
C ASN A 68 -7.04 0.50 -13.02
N PRO A 69 -7.81 1.57 -13.22
CA PRO A 69 -8.59 2.19 -12.16
C PRO A 69 -9.73 1.28 -11.70
N VAL A 70 -10.02 1.30 -10.40
CA VAL A 70 -11.14 0.58 -9.79
C VAL A 70 -12.22 1.57 -9.39
N TYR A 71 -13.45 1.22 -9.67
CA TYR A 71 -14.60 2.08 -9.41
C TYR A 71 -15.54 1.54 -8.34
N VAL A 72 -16.32 2.42 -7.76
CA VAL A 72 -17.40 2.00 -6.86
C VAL A 72 -18.39 1.09 -7.59
N GLY A 73 -18.59 -0.10 -7.07
CA GLY A 73 -19.40 -1.17 -7.67
C GLY A 73 -18.58 -2.34 -8.18
N ASP A 74 -17.28 -2.15 -8.40
CA ASP A 74 -16.41 -3.24 -8.84
C ASP A 74 -16.22 -4.30 -7.75
N THR A 75 -16.04 -5.53 -8.23
CA THR A 75 -15.67 -6.68 -7.41
C THR A 75 -14.22 -7.05 -7.70
N VAL A 76 -13.39 -7.08 -6.65
CA VAL A 76 -11.97 -7.39 -6.80
C VAL A 76 -11.66 -8.74 -6.14
N SER A 77 -10.91 -9.57 -6.85
CA SER A 77 -10.35 -10.83 -6.36
C SER A 77 -8.81 -10.81 -6.42
N MET A 78 -8.17 -11.70 -5.64
CA MET A 78 -6.72 -11.77 -5.53
C MET A 78 -6.25 -13.21 -5.68
N THR A 79 -5.19 -13.41 -6.45
CA THR A 79 -4.45 -14.68 -6.54
C THR A 79 -3.00 -14.46 -6.11
N SER A 80 -2.45 -15.39 -5.34
CA SER A 80 -1.07 -15.32 -4.85
C SER A 80 -0.32 -16.62 -5.18
N THR A 81 0.88 -16.48 -5.71
CA THR A 81 1.78 -17.59 -6.07
C THR A 81 3.08 -17.45 -5.31
N VAL A 82 3.55 -18.54 -4.68
CA VAL A 82 4.87 -18.56 -4.05
C VAL A 82 5.94 -18.58 -5.13
N ILE A 83 6.87 -17.66 -5.06
CA ILE A 83 7.96 -17.46 -6.03
C ILE A 83 9.35 -17.69 -5.45
N GLY A 84 9.45 -17.97 -4.16
CA GLY A 84 10.71 -18.25 -3.49
C GLY A 84 10.55 -18.49 -2.00
N LEU A 85 11.54 -19.15 -1.42
CA LEU A 85 11.62 -19.49 0.00
C LEU A 85 13.05 -19.29 0.49
N LYS A 86 13.18 -18.76 1.71
CA LYS A 86 14.48 -18.66 2.39
C LYS A 86 14.33 -19.07 3.85
N GLU A 87 15.14 -20.00 4.30
CA GLU A 87 15.26 -20.30 5.72
C GLU A 87 16.14 -19.28 6.44
N ASN A 88 15.69 -18.80 7.60
CA ASN A 88 16.51 -17.93 8.43
C ASN A 88 17.53 -18.74 9.23
N SER A 89 18.68 -18.13 9.53
CA SER A 89 19.80 -18.77 10.23
C SER A 89 19.45 -19.29 11.64
N ASN A 90 18.37 -18.79 12.25
CA ASN A 90 17.87 -19.26 13.53
C ASN A 90 17.17 -20.63 13.47
N GLY A 91 16.90 -21.16 12.27
CA GLY A 91 16.20 -22.43 12.03
C GLY A 91 14.74 -22.47 12.45
N LYS A 92 14.20 -21.38 13.04
CA LYS A 92 12.84 -21.31 13.60
C LYS A 92 11.85 -20.60 12.71
N SER A 93 12.33 -19.82 11.75
CA SER A 93 11.54 -19.01 10.82
C SER A 93 12.12 -19.06 9.42
N GLY A 94 11.35 -18.63 8.48
CA GLY A 94 11.75 -18.45 7.09
C GLY A 94 11.03 -17.28 6.46
N VAL A 95 11.45 -16.92 5.25
CA VAL A 95 10.82 -15.90 4.42
C VAL A 95 10.17 -16.56 3.24
N VAL A 96 8.91 -16.25 3.00
CA VAL A 96 8.14 -16.67 1.82
C VAL A 96 8.01 -15.47 0.90
N TYR A 97 8.44 -15.63 -0.33
CA TYR A 97 8.29 -14.64 -1.40
C TYR A 97 7.05 -14.98 -2.22
N VAL A 98 6.20 -14.00 -2.44
CA VAL A 98 4.90 -14.18 -3.08
C VAL A 98 4.68 -13.14 -4.16
N HIS A 99 4.20 -13.58 -5.32
CA HIS A 99 3.66 -12.74 -6.38
C HIS A 99 2.14 -12.76 -6.28
N SER A 100 1.54 -11.59 -6.17
CA SER A 100 0.09 -11.41 -6.00
C SER A 100 -0.48 -10.55 -7.11
N ILE A 101 -1.58 -11.00 -7.71
CA ILE A 101 -2.28 -10.31 -8.80
C ILE A 101 -3.74 -10.13 -8.39
N GLY A 102 -4.20 -8.89 -8.40
CA GLY A 102 -5.58 -8.48 -8.18
C GLY A 102 -6.28 -8.20 -9.50
N VAL A 103 -7.48 -8.73 -9.68
CA VAL A 103 -8.31 -8.50 -10.87
C VAL A 103 -9.71 -8.05 -10.48
N ASN A 104 -10.35 -7.28 -11.37
CA ASN A 104 -11.76 -6.92 -11.24
C ASN A 104 -12.69 -8.02 -11.79
N GLN A 105 -14.00 -7.78 -11.84
CA GLN A 105 -15.00 -8.72 -12.34
C GLN A 105 -14.87 -9.04 -13.84
N ASN A 106 -14.15 -8.23 -14.58
CA ASN A 106 -13.90 -8.40 -16.02
C ASN A 106 -12.57 -9.13 -16.29
N CYS A 107 -11.89 -9.62 -15.24
CA CYS A 107 -10.53 -10.18 -15.29
C CYS A 107 -9.45 -9.17 -15.73
N GLU A 108 -9.72 -7.87 -15.60
CA GLU A 108 -8.74 -6.82 -15.82
C GLU A 108 -7.85 -6.71 -14.58
N GLU A 109 -6.54 -6.68 -14.78
CA GLU A 109 -5.57 -6.54 -13.70
C GLU A 109 -5.64 -5.13 -13.11
N VAL A 110 -5.84 -5.03 -11.79
CA VAL A 110 -5.96 -3.76 -11.08
C VAL A 110 -4.82 -3.54 -10.09
N LEU A 111 -4.13 -4.61 -9.73
CA LEU A 111 -2.95 -4.58 -8.88
C LEU A 111 -2.04 -5.76 -9.18
N ASN A 112 -0.76 -5.50 -9.29
CA ASN A 112 0.28 -6.51 -9.39
C ASN A 112 1.41 -6.15 -8.44
N PHE A 113 1.85 -7.09 -7.59
CA PHE A 113 2.98 -6.81 -6.70
C PHE A 113 3.64 -8.10 -6.20
N LYS A 114 4.90 -7.96 -5.82
CA LYS A 114 5.64 -8.98 -5.10
C LYS A 114 5.83 -8.53 -3.65
N ARG A 115 5.77 -9.48 -2.72
CA ARG A 115 6.05 -9.22 -1.30
C ARG A 115 6.77 -10.38 -0.65
N TRP A 116 7.38 -10.13 0.51
CA TRP A 116 8.00 -11.18 1.30
C TRP A 116 7.62 -11.08 2.76
N VAL A 117 7.32 -12.25 3.30
CA VAL A 117 6.70 -12.41 4.61
C VAL A 117 7.52 -13.35 5.45
N MET A 118 7.83 -12.95 6.68
CA MET A 118 8.48 -13.82 7.64
C MET A 118 7.43 -14.68 8.36
N VAL A 119 7.63 -16.01 8.33
CA VAL A 119 6.73 -16.98 8.93
C VAL A 119 7.48 -17.94 9.85
N HIS A 120 6.78 -18.51 10.84
CA HIS A 120 7.30 -19.59 11.63
C HIS A 120 7.43 -20.88 10.82
N LYS A 121 8.49 -21.62 11.03
CA LYS A 121 8.60 -23.00 10.53
C LYS A 121 7.70 -23.92 11.35
N LYS A 122 7.12 -24.92 10.70
CA LYS A 122 6.38 -26.00 11.35
C LYS A 122 7.35 -26.93 12.11
N ASP A 123 8.41 -27.36 11.44
CA ASP A 123 9.53 -28.08 12.06
C ASP A 123 10.68 -27.11 12.34
N GLN A 124 10.95 -26.90 13.62
CA GLN A 124 12.01 -26.01 14.11
C GLN A 124 13.24 -26.80 14.60
N THR A 125 13.26 -28.11 14.40
CA THR A 125 14.33 -29.01 14.89
C THR A 125 15.37 -29.29 13.81
N THR A 126 15.00 -29.16 12.54
CA THR A 126 15.88 -29.45 11.40
C THR A 126 16.07 -28.21 10.52
N LEU A 127 17.29 -28.05 10.00
CA LEU A 127 17.58 -27.04 8.98
C LEU A 127 17.27 -27.63 7.60
N SER A 128 16.50 -26.93 6.78
CA SER A 128 16.21 -27.32 5.39
C SER A 128 17.28 -26.88 4.41
N GLY A 129 17.98 -25.79 4.74
CA GLY A 129 18.96 -25.14 3.87
C GLY A 129 18.38 -24.45 2.64
N ILE A 130 17.05 -24.30 2.56
CA ILE A 130 16.38 -23.64 1.43
C ILE A 130 16.80 -22.18 1.37
N ASN A 131 17.26 -21.74 0.20
CA ASN A 131 17.66 -20.35 -0.08
C ASN A 131 17.35 -19.99 -1.53
N GLU A 132 16.07 -19.93 -1.86
CA GLU A 132 15.54 -19.59 -3.19
C GLU A 132 14.98 -18.15 -3.13
N VAL A 133 15.87 -17.17 -3.22
CA VAL A 133 15.52 -15.74 -3.17
C VAL A 133 15.33 -15.22 -4.59
N PRO A 134 14.13 -14.73 -4.96
CA PRO A 134 13.92 -14.15 -6.28
C PRO A 134 14.68 -12.84 -6.43
N THR A 135 15.07 -12.53 -7.66
CA THR A 135 15.62 -11.24 -8.04
C THR A 135 14.47 -10.32 -8.44
N PHE A 136 14.50 -9.09 -7.97
CA PHE A 136 13.52 -8.06 -8.30
C PHE A 136 14.13 -6.98 -9.19
N ALA A 137 13.33 -6.44 -10.11
CA ALA A 137 13.71 -5.29 -10.90
C ALA A 137 13.86 -4.05 -10.01
N LYS A 138 14.82 -3.18 -10.33
CA LYS A 138 14.98 -1.90 -9.63
C LYS A 138 13.82 -0.95 -9.90
N THR A 139 13.27 -1.01 -11.11
CA THR A 139 12.13 -0.21 -11.54
C THR A 139 11.01 -1.14 -11.97
N THR A 140 9.80 -0.86 -11.53
CA THR A 140 8.61 -1.64 -11.91
C THR A 140 8.38 -1.51 -13.41
N PRO A 141 8.27 -2.61 -14.17
CA PRO A 141 7.90 -2.55 -15.58
C PRO A 141 6.48 -2.00 -15.74
N ILE A 142 6.34 -0.84 -16.32
CA ILE A 142 5.04 -0.15 -16.45
C ILE A 142 4.51 -0.20 -17.89
N ALA A 143 5.36 -0.51 -18.87
CA ALA A 143 5.29 -0.01 -20.23
C ALA A 143 4.01 -0.34 -21.03
N ASP A 144 3.35 -1.49 -20.86
CA ASP A 144 2.35 -1.93 -21.85
C ASP A 144 0.94 -2.21 -21.29
N VAL A 145 0.68 -1.91 -20.03
CA VAL A 145 -0.53 -2.43 -19.35
C VAL A 145 -1.33 -1.36 -18.62
N ILE A 146 -0.91 -0.10 -18.64
CA ILE A 146 -1.62 0.95 -17.89
C ILE A 146 -2.71 1.58 -18.75
N ASN A 147 -3.96 1.27 -18.41
CA ASN A 147 -5.16 1.87 -19.02
C ASN A 147 -5.63 3.11 -18.22
N ILE A 148 -4.70 3.99 -17.90
CA ILE A 148 -5.01 5.25 -17.24
C ILE A 148 -5.18 6.31 -18.32
N PRO A 149 -6.25 7.13 -18.25
CA PRO A 149 -6.47 8.17 -19.24
C PRO A 149 -5.28 9.12 -19.33
N THR A 150 -4.95 9.56 -20.54
CA THR A 150 -4.06 10.68 -20.70
C THR A 150 -4.75 11.93 -20.16
N ILE A 151 -4.21 12.49 -19.09
CA ILE A 151 -4.75 13.68 -18.45
C ILE A 151 -4.62 14.86 -19.41
N LYS A 152 -5.74 15.45 -19.81
CA LYS A 152 -5.78 16.56 -20.77
C LYS A 152 -5.66 17.91 -20.10
N THR A 153 -6.25 18.06 -18.95
CA THR A 153 -6.28 19.29 -18.16
C THR A 153 -6.28 18.97 -16.69
N VAL A 154 -5.64 19.80 -15.90
CA VAL A 154 -5.73 19.76 -14.44
C VAL A 154 -6.25 21.12 -14.01
N ASP A 155 -7.38 21.12 -13.32
CA ASP A 155 -7.88 22.31 -12.66
C ASP A 155 -7.05 22.55 -11.39
N THR A 156 -6.16 23.54 -11.46
CA THR A 156 -5.27 23.90 -10.34
C THR A 156 -6.01 24.54 -9.17
N ASP A 157 -7.16 25.16 -9.41
CA ASP A 157 -8.01 25.69 -8.35
C ASP A 157 -8.67 24.54 -7.58
N ALA A 158 -9.18 23.51 -8.31
CA ALA A 158 -9.75 22.32 -7.69
C ALA A 158 -8.73 21.42 -7.00
N SER A 159 -7.52 21.28 -7.56
CA SER A 159 -6.44 20.50 -6.94
C SER A 159 -5.74 21.25 -5.81
N GLY A 160 -5.77 22.56 -5.81
CA GLY A 160 -4.99 23.42 -4.93
C GLY A 160 -3.49 23.39 -5.23
N GLY A 161 -3.08 22.80 -6.35
CA GLY A 161 -1.69 22.56 -6.72
C GLY A 161 -1.13 23.61 -7.68
N LYS A 162 0.06 24.12 -7.36
CA LYS A 162 0.77 25.07 -8.23
C LYS A 162 1.89 24.43 -9.04
N TYR A 163 2.31 23.22 -8.66
CA TYR A 163 3.48 22.55 -9.24
C TYR A 163 3.06 21.50 -10.27
N PHE A 164 3.72 21.55 -11.42
CA PHE A 164 3.64 20.56 -12.51
C PHE A 164 4.99 19.89 -12.67
N PHE A 165 5.08 18.96 -13.63
CA PHE A 165 6.30 18.19 -13.89
C PHE A 165 7.54 19.06 -14.03
N GLU A 166 7.43 20.18 -14.75
CA GLU A 166 8.53 21.09 -15.07
C GLU A 166 9.04 21.90 -13.85
N ASP A 167 8.26 21.92 -12.78
CA ASP A 167 8.60 22.65 -11.55
C ASP A 167 9.47 21.84 -10.58
N TYR A 168 9.58 20.51 -10.80
CA TYR A 168 10.34 19.64 -9.92
C TYR A 168 11.78 19.47 -10.41
N VAL A 169 12.71 19.41 -9.46
CA VAL A 169 14.13 19.25 -9.74
C VAL A 169 14.65 17.95 -9.10
N ALA A 170 15.33 17.11 -9.89
CA ALA A 170 15.94 15.89 -9.36
C ALA A 170 16.92 16.21 -8.22
N GLY A 171 16.80 15.49 -7.12
CA GLY A 171 17.55 15.69 -5.89
C GLY A 171 16.90 16.67 -4.90
N GLU A 172 15.82 17.38 -5.27
CA GLU A 172 15.10 18.22 -4.30
C GLU A 172 14.32 17.38 -3.29
N ARG A 173 14.19 17.93 -2.09
CA ARG A 173 13.45 17.30 -0.99
C ARG A 173 12.29 18.19 -0.53
N LEU A 174 11.10 17.66 -0.65
CA LEU A 174 9.86 18.25 -0.15
C LEU A 174 9.60 17.68 1.24
N ASN A 175 9.64 18.52 2.26
CA ASN A 175 9.31 18.12 3.62
C ASN A 175 7.81 18.30 3.86
N HIS A 176 7.18 17.34 4.53
CA HIS A 176 5.78 17.35 4.91
C HIS A 176 5.71 17.37 6.45
N PRO A 177 5.81 18.56 7.07
CA PRO A 177 6.02 18.71 8.51
C PRO A 177 4.75 18.57 9.36
N GLU A 178 3.58 18.45 8.76
CA GLU A 178 2.29 18.50 9.46
C GLU A 178 2.17 17.39 10.50
N GLY A 179 2.60 16.19 10.17
CA GLY A 179 2.55 15.01 11.04
C GLY A 179 1.11 14.59 11.40
N ILE A 180 0.88 13.28 11.46
CA ILE A 180 -0.40 12.72 11.91
C ILE A 180 -0.14 11.68 12.98
N THR A 181 -0.73 11.87 14.17
CA THR A 181 -0.76 10.85 15.22
C THR A 181 -1.87 9.85 14.92
N ILE A 182 -1.56 8.57 14.95
CA ILE A 182 -2.51 7.50 14.66
C ILE A 182 -3.03 6.90 15.96
N ASP A 183 -4.32 7.07 16.23
CA ASP A 183 -4.96 6.56 17.44
C ASP A 183 -5.33 5.07 17.33
N ASN A 184 -5.64 4.46 18.49
CA ASN A 184 -6.16 3.10 18.55
C ASN A 184 -7.47 2.91 17.77
N SER A 185 -8.32 3.92 17.73
CA SER A 185 -9.55 3.95 16.94
C SER A 185 -9.25 3.86 15.44
N ASP A 186 -8.28 4.63 14.97
CA ASP A 186 -7.86 4.66 13.57
C ASP A 186 -7.26 3.33 13.15
N HIS A 187 -6.37 2.77 13.97
CA HIS A 187 -5.81 1.44 13.76
C HIS A 187 -6.91 0.37 13.64
N THR A 188 -7.86 0.37 14.58
CA THR A 188 -8.96 -0.60 14.57
C THR A 188 -9.87 -0.40 13.36
N LEU A 189 -10.19 0.84 13.00
CA LEU A 189 -11.01 1.17 11.85
C LEU A 189 -10.34 0.71 10.54
N ALA A 190 -9.07 1.04 10.36
CA ALA A 190 -8.31 0.68 9.16
C ALA A 190 -8.22 -0.83 8.95
N THR A 191 -7.91 -1.61 9.98
CA THR A 191 -7.82 -3.07 9.86
C THR A 191 -9.17 -3.69 9.45
N LYS A 192 -10.29 -3.17 9.95
CA LYS A 192 -11.64 -3.60 9.56
C LYS A 192 -11.98 -3.15 8.14
N LEU A 193 -11.66 -1.90 7.79
CA LEU A 193 -11.89 -1.32 6.47
C LEU A 193 -11.17 -2.12 5.38
N TYR A 194 -9.92 -2.45 5.62
CA TYR A 194 -9.07 -3.18 4.67
C TYR A 194 -9.27 -4.70 4.71
N GLN A 195 -10.06 -5.21 5.66
CA GLN A 195 -10.25 -6.65 5.87
C GLN A 195 -8.94 -7.41 6.14
N ASN A 196 -7.93 -6.73 6.68
CA ASN A 196 -6.71 -7.36 7.12
C ASN A 196 -6.96 -8.04 8.47
N ASN A 197 -6.98 -9.37 8.48
CA ASN A 197 -7.33 -10.18 9.65
C ASN A 197 -6.12 -10.85 10.32
N ALA A 198 -4.91 -10.37 10.09
CA ALA A 198 -3.74 -10.83 10.81
C ALA A 198 -3.86 -10.50 12.32
N LYS A 199 -3.73 -11.53 13.16
CA LYS A 199 -3.99 -11.44 14.61
C LYS A 199 -3.19 -10.35 15.32
N VAL A 200 -1.97 -10.08 14.87
CA VAL A 200 -1.09 -9.06 15.42
C VAL A 200 -1.69 -7.64 15.37
N HIS A 201 -2.62 -7.41 14.44
CA HIS A 201 -3.29 -6.12 14.28
C HIS A 201 -4.61 -6.03 15.05
N PHE A 202 -5.24 -7.16 15.37
CA PHE A 202 -6.60 -7.20 15.93
C PHE A 202 -6.67 -7.59 17.39
N ASN A 203 -5.86 -8.57 17.80
CA ASN A 203 -6.03 -9.25 19.08
C ASN A 203 -5.14 -8.63 20.15
N ASP A 204 -5.67 -7.60 20.82
CA ASP A 204 -4.97 -6.92 21.89
C ASP A 204 -4.64 -7.85 23.08
N HIS A 205 -5.57 -8.79 23.40
CA HIS A 205 -5.34 -9.76 24.48
C HIS A 205 -4.12 -10.64 24.19
N MET A 206 -4.03 -11.18 22.97
CA MET A 206 -2.88 -11.98 22.55
C MET A 206 -1.59 -11.14 22.55
N MET A 207 -1.66 -9.92 22.03
CA MET A 207 -0.47 -9.08 21.87
C MET A 207 0.11 -8.58 23.18
N LYS A 208 -0.70 -8.43 24.23
CA LYS A 208 -0.21 -8.14 25.61
C LYS A 208 0.73 -9.22 26.16
N SER A 209 0.61 -10.45 25.67
CA SER A 209 1.48 -11.58 26.09
C SER A 209 2.76 -11.68 25.24
N THR A 210 2.97 -10.78 24.28
CA THR A 210 4.16 -10.75 23.43
C THR A 210 5.17 -9.69 23.93
N PRO A 211 6.43 -9.74 23.49
CA PRO A 211 7.41 -8.70 23.82
C PRO A 211 6.98 -7.27 23.39
N MET A 212 6.07 -7.14 22.41
CA MET A 212 5.52 -5.86 21.99
C MET A 212 4.56 -5.25 23.03
N GLY A 213 3.87 -6.08 23.82
CA GLY A 213 2.91 -5.64 24.84
C GLY A 213 1.65 -4.95 24.32
N GLN A 214 1.55 -4.74 23.02
CA GLN A 214 0.45 -4.03 22.35
C GLN A 214 0.32 -4.48 20.89
N ARG A 215 -0.79 -4.13 20.24
CA ARG A 215 -1.03 -4.46 18.84
C ARG A 215 -0.05 -3.73 17.92
N LEU A 216 0.52 -4.48 16.98
CA LEU A 216 1.31 -3.91 15.91
C LEU A 216 0.38 -3.23 14.89
N MET A 217 0.69 -1.99 14.53
CA MET A 217 -0.06 -1.28 13.47
C MET A 217 0.16 -1.96 12.12
N TYR A 218 -0.91 -2.01 11.32
CA TYR A 218 -0.78 -2.44 9.94
C TYR A 218 0.03 -1.41 9.14
N GLY A 219 1.16 -1.85 8.57
CA GLY A 219 2.08 -0.96 7.87
C GLY A 219 1.46 -0.19 6.70
N GLY A 220 0.39 -0.69 6.10
CA GLY A 220 -0.37 0.02 5.08
C GLY A 220 -1.01 1.32 5.57
N ILE A 221 -1.32 1.45 6.87
CA ILE A 221 -1.78 2.72 7.45
C ILE A 221 -0.71 3.78 7.30
N ILE A 222 0.54 3.41 7.57
CA ILE A 222 1.68 4.33 7.46
C ILE A 222 1.89 4.79 6.02
N ILE A 223 1.78 3.86 5.05
CA ILE A 223 1.87 4.19 3.62
C ILE A 223 0.79 5.18 3.22
N SER A 224 -0.47 4.92 3.61
CA SER A 224 -1.60 5.81 3.30
C SER A 224 -1.48 7.18 3.97
N THR A 225 -1.04 7.20 5.22
CA THR A 225 -0.82 8.45 5.97
C THR A 225 0.29 9.27 5.33
N ALA A 226 1.42 8.64 5.00
CA ALA A 226 2.53 9.31 4.30
C ALA A 226 2.07 9.86 2.93
N ARG A 227 1.31 9.08 2.15
CA ARG A 227 0.72 9.54 0.89
C ARG A 227 -0.22 10.72 1.08
N ALA A 228 -1.09 10.69 2.09
CA ALA A 228 -2.02 11.79 2.38
C ALA A 228 -1.28 13.08 2.79
N ILE A 229 -0.25 12.97 3.62
CA ILE A 229 0.59 14.12 4.03
C ILE A 229 1.36 14.68 2.84
N SER A 230 1.83 13.84 1.92
CA SER A 230 2.59 14.26 0.73
C SER A 230 1.79 15.12 -0.24
N PHE A 231 0.49 15.26 -0.05
CA PHE A 231 -0.36 16.15 -0.85
C PHE A 231 0.24 17.58 -0.93
N ASN A 232 0.79 18.10 0.16
CA ASN A 232 1.47 19.39 0.16
C ASN A 232 2.78 19.31 -0.62
N GLY A 233 2.78 19.84 -1.82
CA GLY A 233 3.89 19.79 -2.78
C GLY A 233 3.71 18.78 -3.92
N LEU A 234 2.77 17.82 -3.80
CA LEU A 234 2.47 16.82 -4.85
C LEU A 234 0.98 16.83 -5.25
N GLN A 235 0.30 17.97 -5.14
CA GLN A 235 -1.13 18.10 -5.34
C GLN A 235 -1.60 17.58 -6.71
N ASN A 236 -0.81 17.81 -7.76
CA ASN A 236 -1.12 17.40 -9.12
C ASN A 236 -0.65 15.97 -9.47
N ALA A 237 0.11 15.32 -8.60
CA ALA A 237 0.46 13.90 -8.71
C ALA A 237 -0.72 13.03 -8.23
N GLN A 238 -1.81 13.03 -8.99
CA GLN A 238 -3.11 12.50 -8.59
C GLN A 238 -3.16 10.96 -8.55
N TRP A 239 -2.33 10.28 -9.31
CA TRP A 239 -2.30 8.82 -9.44
C TRP A 239 -0.91 8.26 -9.16
N VAL A 240 -0.84 7.13 -8.44
CA VAL A 240 0.38 6.35 -8.25
C VAL A 240 0.43 5.25 -9.31
N TYR A 241 1.33 5.35 -10.26
CA TYR A 241 1.51 4.34 -11.31
C TYR A 241 2.13 3.07 -10.78
N ALA A 242 3.16 3.22 -9.96
CA ALA A 242 3.90 2.10 -9.42
C ALA A 242 4.60 2.44 -8.10
N ILE A 243 4.95 1.40 -7.36
CA ILE A 243 5.87 1.44 -6.22
C ILE A 243 6.99 0.44 -6.53
N ASN A 244 8.17 0.96 -6.85
CA ASN A 244 9.32 0.15 -7.23
C ASN A 244 9.76 -0.81 -6.12
N SER A 245 9.83 -0.29 -4.90
CA SER A 245 10.12 -1.07 -3.70
C SER A 245 9.67 -0.34 -2.44
N GLY A 246 9.45 -1.08 -1.39
CA GLY A 246 9.14 -0.55 -0.07
C GLY A 246 9.46 -1.56 1.03
N ALA A 247 9.89 -1.09 2.20
CA ALA A 247 10.18 -1.93 3.34
C ALA A 247 9.60 -1.34 4.63
N HIS A 248 9.15 -2.22 5.51
CA HIS A 248 8.78 -1.85 6.87
C HIS A 248 10.02 -1.92 7.76
N ALA A 249 10.65 -0.76 8.00
CA ALA A 249 11.92 -0.69 8.72
C ALA A 249 11.75 -0.93 10.23
N ASN A 250 10.70 -0.35 10.82
CA ASN A 250 10.43 -0.44 12.25
C ASN A 250 8.94 -0.73 12.52
N PRO A 251 8.62 -1.41 13.64
CA PRO A 251 7.25 -1.54 14.08
C PRO A 251 6.69 -0.18 14.50
N THR A 252 5.42 0.06 14.20
CA THR A 252 4.66 1.22 14.66
C THR A 252 3.47 0.77 15.47
N CYS A 253 3.06 1.61 16.42
CA CYS A 253 1.96 1.35 17.33
C CYS A 253 1.00 2.55 17.39
N ALA A 254 -0.18 2.35 17.94
CA ALA A 254 -1.09 3.47 18.21
C ALA A 254 -0.44 4.47 19.19
N GLY A 255 -0.56 5.75 18.93
CA GLY A 255 0.11 6.84 19.63
C GLY A 255 1.34 7.38 18.89
N ASP A 256 1.88 6.64 17.92
CA ASP A 256 2.99 7.14 17.10
C ASP A 256 2.52 8.24 16.13
N THR A 257 3.36 9.24 15.93
CA THR A 257 3.15 10.31 14.96
C THR A 257 3.95 10.06 13.70
N VAL A 258 3.28 10.03 12.57
CA VAL A 258 3.87 9.84 11.25
C VAL A 258 4.19 11.18 10.63
N TYR A 259 5.43 11.38 10.24
CA TYR A 259 5.90 12.47 9.40
C TYR A 259 6.37 11.89 8.06
N ALA A 260 6.36 12.70 7.01
CA ALA A 260 6.81 12.28 5.70
C ALA A 260 7.73 13.32 5.04
N TYR A 261 8.50 12.85 4.09
CA TYR A 261 9.16 13.68 3.09
C TYR A 261 9.17 12.96 1.75
N THR A 262 9.26 13.73 0.70
CA THR A 262 9.43 13.23 -0.67
C THR A 262 10.76 13.75 -1.21
N GLU A 263 11.53 12.90 -1.84
CA GLU A 263 12.72 13.27 -2.60
C GLU A 263 12.46 12.97 -4.07
N VAL A 264 12.66 13.96 -4.93
CA VAL A 264 12.54 13.79 -6.38
C VAL A 264 13.81 13.12 -6.85
N VAL A 265 13.69 11.86 -7.27
CA VAL A 265 14.86 11.05 -7.67
C VAL A 265 15.20 11.30 -9.12
N GLU A 266 14.18 11.39 -9.98
CA GLU A 266 14.32 11.53 -11.44
C GLU A 266 13.06 12.25 -11.97
N THR A 267 13.23 13.06 -13.02
CA THR A 267 12.16 13.80 -13.70
C THR A 267 12.14 13.49 -15.19
#